data_1a29b9789dea1594adb8a3f0e5b59db1
#
_entry.id   1a29b9789dea1594adb8a3f0e5b59db1
#
_cell.length_a   1.000
_cell.length_b   1.000
_cell.length_c   1.000
_cell.angle_alpha   90.00
_cell.angle_beta   90.00
_cell.angle_gamma   90.00
#
_symmetry.space_group_name_H-M   'P 1'
#
loop_
_entity.id
_entity.type
_entity.pdbx_description
1 polymer ?
#
loop_
_entity_poly.entity_id
_entity_poly.type
_entity_poly.pdbx_seq_one_letter_code
_entity_poly.pdbx_strand_id
1 'polypeptide(L)'
;MLLCGCGEVRDGNVSETVQNISENVQKTESAETAAISAVRNDGVLMFGFTADEFVNSFNAVYSDEYGEDYLTPVSQWNCYEACSPLVDNDGMAYCFTEDREILSMPNITLFTDDNGSVYEIMVTFDDHGYQDWLNKKFGIISMNMIETVLPDMADTEAFYRELYALAGTNFYGDDYKFPPSDFYRSGDVGLYSYYGGGTINICAVPADDELISELSQADCVIHGIE
;
A
#
# COMPACT_ATOMS: atom_id res chain seq x y z
N MET A 1 29.11 -69.76 -11.85
CA MET A 1 28.79 -69.98 -13.27
C MET A 1 28.53 -68.60 -13.82
N LEU A 2 29.54 -67.86 -14.35
CA LEU A 2 29.94 -67.75 -15.75
C LEU A 2 28.80 -67.25 -16.63
N LEU A 3 28.87 -66.13 -17.33
CA LEU A 3 29.83 -65.55 -18.30
C LEU A 3 29.48 -64.06 -18.48
N CYS A 4 30.34 -63.14 -18.44
CA CYS A 4 31.13 -62.43 -19.45
C CYS A 4 30.41 -62.17 -20.79
N GLY A 5 30.31 -60.88 -21.12
CA GLY A 5 29.98 -60.38 -22.45
C GLY A 5 30.49 -58.93 -22.61
N CYS A 6 31.73 -58.79 -23.11
CA CYS A 6 32.28 -57.54 -23.63
C CYS A 6 31.61 -57.20 -24.96
N GLY A 7 31.26 -55.93 -25.16
CA GLY A 7 30.76 -55.41 -26.42
C GLY A 7 31.29 -54.00 -26.66
N GLU A 8 32.03 -53.88 -27.68
CA GLU A 8 32.91 -52.89 -28.28
C GLU A 8 32.46 -51.43 -28.23
N VAL A 9 33.46 -50.59 -28.03
CA VAL A 9 33.54 -49.16 -28.32
C VAL A 9 33.43 -48.93 -29.83
N ARG A 10 32.50 -48.09 -30.23
CA ARG A 10 32.53 -47.44 -31.55
C ARG A 10 32.56 -45.93 -31.37
N ASP A 11 33.69 -45.37 -31.75
CA ASP A 11 33.87 -43.96 -32.03
C ASP A 11 32.87 -43.50 -33.09
N GLY A 12 32.05 -42.52 -32.76
CA GLY A 12 31.13 -41.82 -33.64
C GLY A 12 31.26 -40.34 -33.47
N ASN A 13 31.91 -39.73 -34.43
CA ASN A 13 32.12 -38.32 -34.67
C ASN A 13 30.96 -37.45 -34.20
N VAL A 14 31.16 -36.60 -33.19
CA VAL A 14 30.23 -35.53 -32.80
C VAL A 14 30.62 -34.29 -33.57
N SER A 15 29.90 -34.06 -34.65
CA SER A 15 29.87 -32.77 -35.34
C SER A 15 29.32 -31.68 -34.43
N GLU A 16 30.12 -30.65 -34.24
CA GLU A 16 29.74 -29.42 -33.60
C GLU A 16 28.53 -28.78 -34.31
N THR A 17 27.42 -28.75 -33.63
CA THR A 17 26.35 -27.79 -33.95
C THR A 17 26.17 -26.90 -32.72
N VAL A 18 27.01 -25.88 -32.65
CA VAL A 18 26.79 -24.75 -31.77
C VAL A 18 25.66 -23.95 -32.39
N GLN A 19 24.42 -24.27 -32.01
CA GLN A 19 23.30 -23.40 -32.28
C GLN A 19 23.25 -22.33 -31.21
N ASN A 20 23.44 -21.08 -31.62
CA ASN A 20 23.18 -19.87 -30.91
C ASN A 20 21.82 -19.93 -30.23
N ILE A 21 21.82 -20.16 -28.94
CA ILE A 21 20.71 -19.77 -28.08
C ILE A 21 20.88 -18.27 -27.93
N SER A 22 20.23 -17.51 -28.80
CA SER A 22 19.98 -16.11 -28.60
C SER A 22 19.17 -16.01 -27.31
N GLU A 23 19.80 -15.51 -26.28
CA GLU A 23 19.16 -15.04 -25.07
C GLU A 23 18.14 -13.94 -25.47
N ASN A 24 16.91 -14.35 -25.67
CA ASN A 24 15.78 -13.45 -25.56
C ASN A 24 15.56 -13.19 -24.07
N VAL A 25 16.45 -12.41 -23.48
CA VAL A 25 16.11 -11.65 -22.30
C VAL A 25 15.08 -10.64 -22.77
N GLN A 26 13.81 -11.04 -22.69
CA GLN A 26 12.74 -10.08 -22.63
C GLN A 26 13.04 -9.24 -21.39
N LYS A 27 13.64 -8.09 -21.63
CA LYS A 27 13.65 -6.98 -20.71
C LYS A 27 12.17 -6.71 -20.41
N THR A 28 11.71 -7.22 -19.28
CA THR A 28 10.44 -6.80 -18.72
C THR A 28 10.58 -5.29 -18.62
N GLU A 29 9.89 -4.56 -19.49
CA GLU A 29 9.71 -3.13 -19.31
C GLU A 29 9.16 -3.00 -17.90
N SER A 30 9.96 -2.41 -17.01
CA SER A 30 9.46 -1.94 -15.73
C SER A 30 8.25 -1.10 -16.09
N ALA A 31 7.07 -1.50 -15.63
CA ALA A 31 5.91 -0.66 -15.71
C ALA A 31 6.35 0.70 -15.14
N GLU A 32 6.38 1.73 -15.97
CA GLU A 32 6.53 3.09 -15.49
C GLU A 32 5.39 3.25 -14.48
N THR A 33 5.75 3.28 -13.21
CA THR A 33 4.79 3.57 -12.14
C THR A 33 4.32 4.99 -12.46
N ALA A 34 3.09 5.10 -12.94
CA ALA A 34 2.51 6.39 -13.29
C ALA A 34 2.59 7.26 -12.04
N ALA A 35 3.16 8.45 -12.17
CA ALA A 35 3.22 9.38 -11.05
C ALA A 35 1.79 9.55 -10.49
N ILE A 36 1.65 9.30 -9.19
CA ILE A 36 0.37 9.45 -8.52
C ILE A 36 0.00 10.93 -8.59
N SER A 37 -1.18 11.22 -9.10
CA SER A 37 -1.70 12.57 -9.26
C SER A 37 -2.95 12.76 -8.43
N ALA A 38 -3.12 13.98 -7.88
CA ALA A 38 -4.36 14.41 -7.27
C ALA A 38 -5.29 15.02 -8.34
N VAL A 39 -6.55 14.62 -8.34
CA VAL A 39 -7.57 15.10 -9.27
C VAL A 39 -8.81 15.51 -8.49
N ARG A 40 -9.38 16.70 -8.77
CA ARG A 40 -10.68 17.10 -8.22
C ARG A 40 -11.81 16.67 -9.13
N ASN A 41 -12.77 15.93 -8.59
CA ASN A 41 -13.99 15.54 -9.26
C ASN A 41 -15.18 15.99 -8.40
N ASP A 42 -16.05 16.84 -8.94
CA ASP A 42 -17.21 17.42 -8.24
C ASP A 42 -16.86 18.04 -6.85
N GLY A 43 -15.65 18.62 -6.73
CA GLY A 43 -15.16 19.24 -5.51
C GLY A 43 -14.41 18.29 -4.56
N VAL A 44 -14.51 16.98 -4.75
CA VAL A 44 -13.78 15.96 -3.97
C VAL A 44 -12.41 15.74 -4.58
N LEU A 45 -11.38 15.78 -3.74
CA LEU A 45 -10.01 15.50 -4.14
C LEU A 45 -9.79 13.98 -4.12
N MET A 46 -9.30 13.42 -5.22
CA MET A 46 -9.12 11.98 -5.44
C MET A 46 -7.73 11.67 -5.95
N PHE A 47 -7.26 10.46 -5.68
CA PHE A 47 -6.13 9.90 -6.40
C PHE A 47 -6.52 9.65 -7.88
N GLY A 48 -5.54 9.74 -8.78
CA GLY A 48 -5.75 9.43 -10.20
C GLY A 48 -5.84 7.93 -10.51
N PHE A 49 -6.23 7.10 -9.53
CA PHE A 49 -6.38 5.65 -9.67
C PHE A 49 -7.65 5.12 -8.98
N THR A 50 -8.10 3.97 -9.42
CA THR A 50 -9.22 3.22 -8.84
C THR A 50 -8.74 2.25 -7.75
N ALA A 51 -9.70 1.71 -6.99
CA ALA A 51 -9.40 0.69 -5.97
C ALA A 51 -8.70 -0.56 -6.55
N ASP A 52 -9.10 -1.03 -7.75
CA ASP A 52 -8.46 -2.18 -8.41
C ASP A 52 -7.01 -1.84 -8.85
N GLU A 53 -6.77 -0.63 -9.34
CA GLU A 53 -5.41 -0.18 -9.71
C GLU A 53 -4.52 -0.05 -8.48
N PHE A 54 -5.04 0.43 -7.35
CA PHE A 54 -4.31 0.41 -6.08
C PHE A 54 -3.92 -1.01 -5.66
N VAL A 55 -4.86 -1.96 -5.67
CA VAL A 55 -4.60 -3.37 -5.32
C VAL A 55 -3.50 -3.97 -6.19
N ASN A 56 -3.54 -3.71 -7.50
CA ASN A 56 -2.51 -4.20 -8.42
C ASN A 56 -1.12 -3.59 -8.11
N SER A 57 -1.07 -2.28 -7.85
CA SER A 57 0.18 -1.59 -7.51
C SER A 57 0.74 -2.04 -6.15
N PHE A 58 -0.12 -2.17 -5.13
CA PHE A 58 0.27 -2.69 -3.84
C PHE A 58 0.83 -4.11 -3.92
N ASN A 59 0.15 -5.01 -4.64
CA ASN A 59 0.60 -6.37 -4.83
C ASN A 59 1.92 -6.44 -5.61
N ALA A 60 2.15 -5.54 -6.55
CA ALA A 60 3.44 -5.46 -7.26
C ALA A 60 4.59 -5.12 -6.30
N VAL A 61 4.40 -4.14 -5.39
CA VAL A 61 5.38 -3.78 -4.35
C VAL A 61 5.57 -4.95 -3.38
N TYR A 62 4.48 -5.50 -2.85
CA TYR A 62 4.53 -6.57 -1.87
C TYR A 62 5.16 -7.85 -2.42
N SER A 63 4.80 -8.26 -3.64
CA SER A 63 5.31 -9.50 -4.26
C SER A 63 6.78 -9.41 -4.64
N ASP A 64 7.33 -8.22 -4.90
CA ASP A 64 8.76 -8.04 -5.15
C ASP A 64 9.59 -8.42 -3.91
N GLU A 65 9.09 -8.15 -2.71
CA GLU A 65 9.76 -8.49 -1.45
C GLU A 65 9.41 -9.90 -0.93
N TYR A 66 8.12 -10.30 -1.02
CA TYR A 66 7.62 -11.53 -0.37
C TYR A 66 7.31 -12.68 -1.34
N GLY A 67 7.29 -12.44 -2.64
CA GLY A 67 7.13 -13.45 -3.69
C GLY A 67 5.69 -13.91 -3.95
N GLU A 68 4.69 -13.25 -3.34
CA GLU A 68 3.27 -13.55 -3.51
C GLU A 68 2.41 -12.29 -3.36
N ASP A 69 1.21 -12.30 -3.94
CA ASP A 69 0.24 -11.23 -3.76
C ASP A 69 -0.36 -11.27 -2.34
N TYR A 70 -0.51 -10.11 -1.71
CA TYR A 70 -1.13 -9.98 -0.40
C TYR A 70 -2.63 -9.68 -0.46
N LEU A 71 -3.01 -8.73 -1.30
CA LEU A 71 -4.39 -8.28 -1.42
C LEU A 71 -5.15 -9.13 -2.44
N THR A 72 -6.34 -9.58 -2.05
CA THR A 72 -7.28 -10.19 -2.99
C THR A 72 -7.97 -9.12 -3.85
N PRO A 73 -8.62 -9.48 -4.98
CA PRO A 73 -9.42 -8.52 -5.75
C PRO A 73 -10.46 -7.79 -4.90
N VAL A 74 -10.65 -6.48 -5.13
CA VAL A 74 -11.56 -5.62 -4.34
C VAL A 74 -12.98 -6.18 -4.25
N SER A 75 -13.45 -6.88 -5.28
CA SER A 75 -14.76 -7.52 -5.29
C SER A 75 -14.98 -8.58 -4.20
N GLN A 76 -13.91 -9.02 -3.52
CA GLN A 76 -13.96 -9.98 -2.41
C GLN A 76 -13.91 -9.29 -1.04
N TRP A 77 -13.73 -7.98 -0.99
CA TRP A 77 -13.63 -7.22 0.24
C TRP A 77 -15.00 -6.95 0.86
N ASN A 78 -15.01 -6.64 2.16
CA ASN A 78 -16.21 -6.10 2.77
C ASN A 78 -16.44 -4.69 2.24
N CYS A 79 -17.69 -4.39 1.87
CA CYS A 79 -18.07 -3.09 1.35
C CYS A 79 -19.25 -2.53 2.13
N TYR A 80 -19.17 -1.25 2.52
CA TYR A 80 -20.23 -0.55 3.24
C TYR A 80 -20.18 0.96 2.94
N GLU A 81 -21.31 1.65 3.12
CA GLU A 81 -21.35 3.11 3.04
C GLU A 81 -20.61 3.72 4.24
N ALA A 82 -19.68 4.62 3.97
CA ALA A 82 -18.91 5.32 5.00
C ALA A 82 -18.38 6.66 4.51
N CYS A 83 -18.15 7.58 5.45
CA CYS A 83 -17.37 8.80 5.23
C CYS A 83 -15.91 8.55 5.63
N SER A 84 -14.99 9.15 4.88
CA SER A 84 -13.59 9.23 5.29
C SER A 84 -13.43 10.17 6.50
N PRO A 85 -12.45 9.90 7.38
CA PRO A 85 -12.16 10.83 8.49
C PRO A 85 -11.75 12.23 8.04
N LEU A 86 -11.07 12.34 6.88
CA LEU A 86 -10.53 13.60 6.37
C LEU A 86 -11.50 14.31 5.40
N VAL A 87 -12.22 13.53 4.62
CA VAL A 87 -13.06 14.06 3.54
C VAL A 87 -14.53 13.85 3.94
N ASP A 88 -15.25 14.95 4.20
CA ASP A 88 -16.69 14.91 4.45
C ASP A 88 -17.44 14.60 3.14
N ASN A 89 -17.27 13.37 2.67
CA ASN A 89 -17.89 12.88 1.45
C ASN A 89 -18.51 11.51 1.71
N ASP A 90 -19.79 11.38 1.40
CA ASP A 90 -20.47 10.10 1.40
C ASP A 90 -19.91 9.24 0.25
N GLY A 91 -19.50 8.02 0.56
CA GLY A 91 -18.90 7.12 -0.40
C GLY A 91 -18.91 5.67 0.07
N MET A 92 -18.13 4.85 -0.59
CA MET A 92 -18.00 3.43 -0.26
C MET A 92 -16.65 3.16 0.40
N ALA A 93 -16.68 2.39 1.48
CA ALA A 93 -15.47 1.85 2.09
C ALA A 93 -15.33 0.37 1.76
N TYR A 94 -14.21 0.00 1.16
CA TYR A 94 -13.81 -1.39 0.89
C TYR A 94 -12.75 -1.79 1.90
N CYS A 95 -13.05 -2.77 2.75
CA CYS A 95 -12.16 -3.20 3.83
C CYS A 95 -11.63 -4.61 3.58
N PHE A 96 -10.32 -4.74 3.50
CA PHE A 96 -9.58 -6.00 3.43
C PHE A 96 -9.02 -6.36 4.80
N THR A 97 -9.23 -7.61 5.21
CA THR A 97 -8.59 -8.23 6.37
C THR A 97 -8.17 -9.64 5.98
N GLU A 98 -6.90 -9.99 6.18
CA GLU A 98 -6.35 -11.29 5.79
C GLU A 98 -7.05 -12.44 6.53
N ASP A 99 -7.22 -12.30 7.83
CA ASP A 99 -7.91 -13.29 8.67
C ASP A 99 -8.97 -12.61 9.53
N ARG A 100 -10.23 -12.83 9.18
CA ARG A 100 -11.39 -12.23 9.85
C ARG A 100 -11.71 -12.85 11.21
N GLU A 101 -11.09 -13.98 11.55
CA GLU A 101 -11.25 -14.62 12.85
C GLU A 101 -10.34 -13.97 13.91
N ILE A 102 -9.31 -13.25 13.48
CA ILE A 102 -8.40 -12.51 14.34
C ILE A 102 -8.85 -11.06 14.42
N LEU A 103 -9.53 -10.69 15.50
CA LEU A 103 -10.14 -9.36 15.69
C LEU A 103 -9.14 -8.19 15.60
N SER A 104 -7.89 -8.43 16.01
CA SER A 104 -6.81 -7.43 15.97
C SER A 104 -5.94 -7.49 14.72
N MET A 105 -6.35 -8.26 13.69
CA MET A 105 -5.61 -8.31 12.42
C MET A 105 -5.61 -6.93 11.77
N PRO A 106 -4.44 -6.43 11.34
CA PRO A 106 -4.38 -5.20 10.55
C PRO A 106 -5.26 -5.28 9.31
N ASN A 107 -5.92 -4.19 8.97
CA ASN A 107 -6.75 -4.11 7.78
C ASN A 107 -6.37 -2.91 6.92
N ILE A 108 -6.71 -2.99 5.64
CA ILE A 108 -6.64 -1.87 4.69
C ILE A 108 -8.06 -1.49 4.31
N THR A 109 -8.38 -0.22 4.41
CA THR A 109 -9.64 0.34 3.95
C THR A 109 -9.39 1.35 2.83
N LEU A 110 -10.09 1.18 1.71
CA LEU A 110 -10.11 2.14 0.60
C LEU A 110 -11.44 2.88 0.63
N PHE A 111 -11.39 4.20 0.73
CA PHE A 111 -12.57 5.04 0.59
C PHE A 111 -12.65 5.52 -0.86
N THR A 112 -13.80 5.30 -1.49
CA THR A 112 -14.01 5.59 -2.91
C THR A 112 -15.29 6.35 -3.15
N ASP A 113 -15.35 7.04 -4.27
CA ASP A 113 -16.59 7.54 -4.84
C ASP A 113 -17.41 6.40 -5.48
N ASP A 114 -18.58 6.76 -6.02
CA ASP A 114 -19.48 5.82 -6.73
C ASP A 114 -18.85 5.21 -8.01
N ASN A 115 -17.77 5.81 -8.52
CA ASN A 115 -17.05 5.33 -9.70
C ASN A 115 -15.86 4.44 -9.34
N GLY A 116 -15.58 4.24 -8.04
CA GLY A 116 -14.46 3.47 -7.53
C GLY A 116 -13.12 4.23 -7.52
N SER A 117 -13.13 5.57 -7.73
CA SER A 117 -11.94 6.40 -7.57
C SER A 117 -11.61 6.56 -6.09
N VAL A 118 -10.34 6.35 -5.72
CA VAL A 118 -9.91 6.36 -4.32
C VAL A 118 -9.66 7.81 -3.86
N TYR A 119 -10.21 8.18 -2.71
CA TYR A 119 -9.92 9.47 -2.07
C TYR A 119 -9.25 9.34 -0.70
N GLU A 120 -9.20 8.15 -0.11
CA GLU A 120 -8.38 7.86 1.06
C GLU A 120 -8.04 6.38 1.14
N ILE A 121 -6.84 6.09 1.63
CA ILE A 121 -6.35 4.76 1.96
C ILE A 121 -6.00 4.77 3.43
N MET A 122 -6.54 3.83 4.20
CA MET A 122 -6.30 3.74 5.63
C MET A 122 -5.83 2.33 6.00
N VAL A 123 -4.69 2.24 6.67
CA VAL A 123 -4.24 1.02 7.33
C VAL A 123 -4.54 1.15 8.81
N THR A 124 -5.36 0.24 9.33
CA THR A 124 -5.83 0.26 10.72
C THR A 124 -5.31 -0.94 11.49
N PHE A 125 -4.91 -0.71 12.74
CA PHE A 125 -4.46 -1.73 13.66
C PHE A 125 -5.06 -1.54 15.05
N ASP A 126 -5.64 -2.60 15.61
CA ASP A 126 -6.11 -2.62 17.00
C ASP A 126 -4.92 -2.82 17.96
N ASP A 127 -4.49 -1.74 18.63
CA ASP A 127 -3.35 -1.73 19.56
C ASP A 127 -3.59 -2.58 20.84
N HIS A 128 -4.81 -3.07 21.07
CA HIS A 128 -5.11 -4.00 22.17
C HIS A 128 -4.59 -5.41 21.91
N GLY A 129 -4.15 -5.70 20.70
CA GLY A 129 -3.58 -6.96 20.30
C GLY A 129 -2.10 -7.10 20.67
N TYR A 130 -1.78 -7.41 21.89
CA TYR A 130 -0.43 -7.58 22.49
C TYR A 130 0.49 -8.62 21.82
N GLN A 131 0.39 -8.84 20.53
CA GLN A 131 1.20 -9.82 19.82
C GLN A 131 2.21 -9.13 18.92
N ASP A 132 3.49 -9.29 19.21
CA ASP A 132 4.61 -8.70 18.43
C ASP A 132 4.50 -8.95 16.92
N TRP A 133 3.95 -10.11 16.53
CA TRP A 133 3.79 -10.44 15.12
C TRP A 133 2.71 -9.59 14.41
N LEU A 134 1.63 -9.20 15.13
CA LEU A 134 0.61 -8.30 14.59
C LEU A 134 1.15 -6.89 14.38
N ASN A 135 1.92 -6.38 15.35
CA ASN A 135 2.62 -5.10 15.20
C ASN A 135 3.57 -5.11 14.01
N LYS A 136 4.32 -6.20 13.84
CA LYS A 136 5.21 -6.38 12.70
C LYS A 136 4.43 -6.43 11.38
N LYS A 137 3.29 -7.14 11.37
CA LYS A 137 2.42 -7.21 10.18
C LYS A 137 1.85 -5.86 9.82
N PHE A 138 1.37 -5.09 10.80
CA PHE A 138 0.91 -3.72 10.59
C PHE A 138 2.01 -2.84 9.97
N GLY A 139 3.25 -2.94 10.49
CA GLY A 139 4.39 -2.22 9.93
C GLY A 139 4.64 -2.58 8.46
N ILE A 140 4.66 -3.88 8.14
CA ILE A 140 4.84 -4.35 6.76
C ILE A 140 3.76 -3.79 5.83
N ILE A 141 2.49 -3.90 6.21
CA ILE A 141 1.36 -3.43 5.40
C ILE A 141 1.42 -1.91 5.21
N SER A 142 1.72 -1.17 6.29
CA SER A 142 1.83 0.30 6.24
C SER A 142 2.99 0.76 5.36
N MET A 143 4.16 0.12 5.46
CA MET A 143 5.32 0.43 4.60
C MET A 143 5.00 0.15 3.12
N ASN A 144 4.39 -0.99 2.81
CA ASN A 144 4.00 -1.31 1.43
C ASN A 144 2.94 -0.32 0.89
N MET A 145 2.00 0.14 1.72
CA MET A 145 1.05 1.18 1.34
C MET A 145 1.79 2.49 1.03
N ILE A 146 2.74 2.90 1.89
CA ILE A 146 3.55 4.11 1.68
C ILE A 146 4.35 4.00 0.39
N GLU A 147 5.04 2.89 0.15
CA GLU A 147 5.82 2.66 -1.08
C GLU A 147 4.93 2.61 -2.33
N THR A 148 3.70 2.13 -2.20
CA THR A 148 2.74 2.13 -3.30
C THR A 148 2.37 3.55 -3.71
N VAL A 149 2.16 4.46 -2.75
CA VAL A 149 1.74 5.85 -3.03
C VAL A 149 2.92 6.80 -3.18
N LEU A 150 4.10 6.45 -2.69
CA LEU A 150 5.36 7.22 -2.76
C LEU A 150 6.53 6.31 -3.15
N PRO A 151 6.59 5.82 -4.40
CA PRO A 151 7.56 4.81 -4.82
C PRO A 151 9.03 5.27 -4.77
N ASP A 152 9.27 6.57 -4.77
CA ASP A 152 10.63 7.16 -4.74
C ASP A 152 11.09 7.53 -3.32
N MET A 153 10.37 7.12 -2.27
CA MET A 153 10.74 7.42 -0.89
C MET A 153 12.06 6.74 -0.49
N ALA A 154 13.00 7.53 0.00
CA ALA A 154 14.37 7.06 0.26
C ALA A 154 14.47 6.11 1.48
N ASP A 155 13.65 6.29 2.51
CA ASP A 155 13.65 5.49 3.76
C ASP A 155 12.23 5.33 4.30
N THR A 156 11.49 4.42 3.71
CA THR A 156 10.10 4.12 4.10
C THR A 156 9.99 3.63 5.54
N GLU A 157 10.97 2.86 6.03
CA GLU A 157 10.95 2.34 7.40
C GLU A 157 11.09 3.45 8.45
N ALA A 158 12.02 4.37 8.25
CA ALA A 158 12.19 5.51 9.15
C ALA A 158 10.95 6.40 9.16
N PHE A 159 10.37 6.65 7.99
CA PHE A 159 9.16 7.44 7.86
C PHE A 159 7.93 6.77 8.48
N TYR A 160 7.75 5.47 8.27
CA TYR A 160 6.71 4.70 8.95
C TYR A 160 6.81 4.81 10.48
N ARG A 161 8.03 4.69 11.02
CA ARG A 161 8.25 4.82 12.47
C ARG A 161 7.87 6.20 13.01
N GLU A 162 8.11 7.24 12.24
CA GLU A 162 7.69 8.60 12.58
C GLU A 162 6.17 8.72 12.61
N LEU A 163 5.47 8.28 11.56
CA LEU A 163 4.01 8.25 11.52
C LEU A 163 3.41 7.42 12.67
N TYR A 164 3.98 6.26 12.95
CA TYR A 164 3.53 5.42 14.07
C TYR A 164 3.70 6.11 15.43
N ALA A 165 4.82 6.80 15.64
CA ALA A 165 5.06 7.55 16.87
C ALA A 165 4.08 8.74 17.02
N LEU A 166 3.78 9.43 15.94
CA LEU A 166 2.82 10.54 15.91
C LEU A 166 1.39 10.09 16.18
N ALA A 167 0.99 8.90 15.74
CA ALA A 167 -0.33 8.35 16.05
C ALA A 167 -0.60 8.34 17.56
N GLY A 168 0.41 8.03 18.37
CA GLY A 168 0.32 8.05 19.85
C GLY A 168 0.15 9.45 20.45
N THR A 169 0.50 10.52 19.72
CA THR A 169 0.35 11.92 20.15
C THR A 169 -0.91 12.57 19.60
N ASN A 170 -1.38 12.10 18.44
CA ASN A 170 -2.59 12.55 17.76
C ASN A 170 -3.80 11.75 18.25
N PHE A 171 -4.13 11.90 19.53
CA PHE A 171 -5.27 11.19 20.12
C PHE A 171 -6.57 11.90 19.79
N TYR A 172 -7.43 11.21 19.06
CA TYR A 172 -8.81 11.61 18.85
C TYR A 172 -9.69 10.92 19.91
N GLY A 173 -10.09 11.68 20.93
CA GLY A 173 -11.12 11.26 21.88
C GLY A 173 -12.49 11.16 21.19
N ASP A 174 -13.56 10.99 22.01
CA ASP A 174 -14.95 10.89 21.52
C ASP A 174 -15.41 12.12 20.68
N ASP A 175 -14.71 13.25 20.80
CA ASP A 175 -14.89 14.42 19.93
C ASP A 175 -13.87 14.36 18.78
N TYR A 176 -14.24 13.77 17.66
CA TYR A 176 -13.52 13.82 16.41
C TYR A 176 -13.17 15.28 16.06
N LYS A 177 -11.96 15.70 16.38
CA LYS A 177 -11.42 16.97 15.91
C LYS A 177 -10.49 16.69 14.75
N PHE A 178 -11.03 16.85 13.56
CA PHE A 178 -10.27 17.00 12.35
C PHE A 178 -9.85 18.49 12.24
N PRO A 179 -8.67 18.86 11.80
CA PRO A 179 -7.63 18.09 11.12
C PRO A 179 -6.62 17.41 12.04
N PRO A 180 -5.74 16.52 11.49
CA PRO A 180 -4.59 15.99 12.22
C PRO A 180 -3.68 17.14 12.68
N SER A 181 -2.92 16.96 13.77
CA SER A 181 -1.94 17.96 14.22
C SER A 181 -0.75 18.08 13.25
N ASP A 182 -0.42 16.99 12.59
CA ASP A 182 0.72 16.86 11.68
C ASP A 182 0.27 16.19 10.38
N PHE A 183 0.70 16.75 9.26
CA PHE A 183 0.41 16.25 7.92
C PHE A 183 1.68 16.30 7.06
N TYR A 184 2.00 15.23 6.42
CA TYR A 184 3.18 15.08 5.57
C TYR A 184 2.76 15.13 4.11
N ARG A 185 3.48 15.93 3.31
CA ARG A 185 3.21 16.08 1.89
C ARG A 185 4.42 15.77 1.04
N SER A 186 4.25 14.95 -0.01
CA SER A 186 5.17 14.80 -1.13
C SER A 186 4.39 14.90 -2.45
N GLY A 187 4.63 15.95 -3.21
CA GLY A 187 3.89 16.21 -4.46
C GLY A 187 2.38 16.27 -4.23
N ASP A 188 1.66 15.36 -4.88
CA ASP A 188 0.20 15.23 -4.84
C ASP A 188 -0.29 14.19 -3.81
N VAL A 189 0.58 13.71 -2.93
CA VAL A 189 0.26 12.74 -1.87
C VAL A 189 0.45 13.35 -0.51
N GLY A 190 -0.53 13.14 0.37
CA GLY A 190 -0.48 13.47 1.77
C GLY A 190 -0.55 12.22 2.64
N LEU A 191 0.17 12.24 3.77
CA LEU A 191 0.18 11.18 4.75
C LEU A 191 -0.04 11.76 6.15
N TYR A 192 -0.84 11.08 6.95
CA TYR A 192 -1.05 11.42 8.35
C TYR A 192 -1.35 10.17 9.16
N SER A 193 -1.29 10.29 10.49
CA SER A 193 -1.63 9.19 11.38
C SER A 193 -2.40 9.70 12.60
N TYR A 194 -3.21 8.83 13.18
CA TYR A 194 -3.94 9.13 14.41
C TYR A 194 -4.28 7.87 15.20
N TYR A 195 -4.54 8.06 16.50
CA TYR A 195 -5.12 7.04 17.37
C TYR A 195 -6.57 7.40 17.67
N GLY A 196 -7.49 6.51 17.36
CA GLY A 196 -8.92 6.74 17.59
C GLY A 196 -9.70 5.43 17.69
N GLY A 197 -10.70 5.39 18.58
CA GLY A 197 -11.53 4.19 18.75
C GLY A 197 -10.80 2.93 19.22
N GLY A 198 -9.61 3.07 19.82
CA GLY A 198 -8.77 1.93 20.22
C GLY A 198 -7.85 1.42 19.12
N THR A 199 -7.74 2.13 18.01
CA THR A 199 -6.93 1.74 16.85
C THR A 199 -5.88 2.79 16.49
N ILE A 200 -4.74 2.33 16.00
CA ILE A 200 -3.75 3.13 15.29
C ILE A 200 -4.14 3.15 13.81
N ASN A 201 -4.15 4.33 13.22
CA ASN A 201 -4.48 4.51 11.81
C ASN A 201 -3.35 5.26 11.12
N ILE A 202 -2.92 4.76 9.97
CA ILE A 202 -1.99 5.43 9.04
C ILE A 202 -2.74 5.62 7.74
N CYS A 203 -2.84 6.87 7.30
CA CYS A 203 -3.67 7.27 6.18
C CYS A 203 -2.84 7.91 5.06
N ALA A 204 -3.21 7.61 3.82
CA ALA A 204 -2.76 8.29 2.63
C ALA A 204 -3.95 8.93 1.92
N VAL A 205 -3.79 10.19 1.54
CA VAL A 205 -4.80 10.98 0.84
C VAL A 205 -4.18 11.73 -0.34
N PRO A 206 -4.93 12.04 -1.39
CA PRO A 206 -4.45 13.00 -2.38
C PRO A 206 -4.32 14.38 -1.75
N ALA A 207 -3.32 15.15 -2.14
CA ALA A 207 -3.03 16.46 -1.56
C ALA A 207 -2.77 17.49 -2.65
N ASP A 208 -3.54 18.56 -2.64
CA ASP A 208 -3.31 19.76 -3.47
C ASP A 208 -3.05 21.00 -2.60
N ASP A 209 -2.77 22.12 -3.24
CA ASP A 209 -2.48 23.36 -2.53
C ASP A 209 -3.68 23.92 -1.77
N GLU A 210 -4.91 23.61 -2.20
CA GLU A 210 -6.14 24.02 -1.53
C GLU A 210 -6.29 23.27 -0.21
N LEU A 211 -6.17 21.93 -0.20
CA LEU A 211 -6.18 21.11 1.02
C LEU A 211 -5.09 21.58 2.00
N ILE A 212 -3.87 21.81 1.52
CA ILE A 212 -2.77 22.29 2.38
C ILE A 212 -3.09 23.65 3.01
N SER A 213 -3.72 24.55 2.25
CA SER A 213 -4.16 25.84 2.77
C SER A 213 -5.22 25.69 3.86
N GLU A 214 -6.19 24.81 3.68
CA GLU A 214 -7.24 24.50 4.66
C GLU A 214 -6.66 23.92 5.94
N LEU A 215 -5.80 22.92 5.83
CA LEU A 215 -5.13 22.29 6.98
C LEU A 215 -4.28 23.30 7.76
N SER A 216 -3.54 24.16 7.07
CA SER A 216 -2.72 25.20 7.70
C SER A 216 -3.56 26.24 8.44
N GLN A 217 -4.76 26.58 7.93
CA GLN A 217 -5.69 27.49 8.59
C GLN A 217 -6.30 26.88 9.86
N ALA A 218 -6.31 25.57 9.94
CA ALA A 218 -6.82 24.80 11.08
C ALA A 218 -5.71 24.37 12.06
N ASP A 219 -4.56 25.08 12.06
CA ASP A 219 -3.41 24.87 12.94
C ASP A 219 -2.69 23.51 12.74
N CYS A 220 -2.88 22.84 11.59
CA CYS A 220 -2.11 21.65 11.24
C CYS A 220 -0.69 22.01 10.81
N VAL A 221 0.31 21.29 11.32
CA VAL A 221 1.71 21.45 10.91
C VAL A 221 1.95 20.65 9.63
N ILE A 222 2.37 21.33 8.57
CA ILE A 222 2.66 20.69 7.28
C ILE A 222 4.16 20.42 7.17
N HIS A 223 4.50 19.15 6.96
CA HIS A 223 5.87 18.68 6.74
C HIS A 223 6.06 18.30 5.27
N GLY A 224 7.17 18.76 4.65
CA GLY A 224 7.58 18.28 3.34
C GLY A 224 8.30 16.92 3.47
N ILE A 225 8.02 15.98 2.58
CA ILE A 225 8.77 14.73 2.44
C ILE A 225 9.71 14.91 1.23
N GLU A 226 11.03 14.71 1.45
CA GLU A 226 12.07 14.74 0.40
C GLU A 226 12.37 13.35 -0.17
#